data_63fa509a3db58ecdf16a5a89b016cf33
#
_entry.id   63fa509a3db58ecdf16a5a89b016cf33
#
_cell.length_a   1.000
_cell.length_b   1.000
_cell.length_c   1.000
_cell.angle_alpha   90.00
_cell.angle_beta   90.00
_cell.angle_gamma   90.00
#
_symmetry.space_group_name_H-M   'P 1'
#
loop_
_entity.id
_entity.type
_entity.pdbx_description
1 polymer ?
#
loop_
_entity_poly.entity_id
_entity_poly.type
_entity_poly.pdbx_seq_one_letter_code
_entity_poly.pdbx_strand_id
1 'polypeptide(L)'
;MLVRHAKAVSDSGGSDRARELTDSGRKDAARVGSWLSGRLSSADAAWSSSAVRARQTFEAIAERLSFPVRVDLRDDLYDAGPDDLLELVREADDSVAVLVVVGHNPTIERLQAWLSDDDRGFPAGAVAILEFEGPWADLDPGDARLVAFTVP
;
A
#
# COMPACT_ATOMS: atom_id res chain seq x y z
N MET A 1 4.95 4.21 -2.60
CA MET A 1 4.82 3.59 -1.27
C MET A 1 3.86 2.42 -1.34
N LEU A 2 4.27 1.26 -0.83
CA LEU A 2 3.45 0.05 -0.79
C LEU A 2 2.98 -0.21 0.64
N VAL A 3 1.71 -0.58 0.79
CA VAL A 3 1.06 -0.86 2.07
C VAL A 3 0.28 -2.17 1.96
N ARG A 4 0.59 -3.13 2.81
CA ARG A 4 -0.29 -4.28 2.99
C ARG A 4 -1.42 -3.93 3.94
N HIS A 5 -2.66 -4.32 3.62
CA HIS A 5 -3.78 -4.12 4.56
C HIS A 5 -3.45 -4.67 5.95
N ALA A 6 -3.96 -4.00 6.98
CA ALA A 6 -3.77 -4.39 8.38
C ALA A 6 -4.59 -5.65 8.73
N LYS A 7 -4.45 -6.15 9.96
CA LYS A 7 -5.07 -7.39 10.40
C LYS A 7 -6.61 -7.32 10.29
N ALA A 8 -7.17 -8.24 9.51
CA ALA A 8 -8.61 -8.38 9.29
C ALA A 8 -9.19 -9.55 10.08
N VAL A 9 -10.51 -9.52 10.29
CA VAL A 9 -11.26 -10.65 10.89
C VAL A 9 -11.11 -11.89 10.02
N SER A 10 -11.13 -13.06 10.65
CA SER A 10 -11.13 -14.34 9.93
C SER A 10 -12.40 -14.46 9.08
N ASP A 11 -12.31 -15.26 8.02
CA ASP A 11 -13.51 -15.60 7.25
C ASP A 11 -14.50 -16.34 8.13
N SER A 12 -15.71 -15.78 8.22
CA SER A 12 -16.86 -16.34 8.97
C SER A 12 -17.95 -16.89 8.05
N GLY A 13 -17.59 -17.24 6.79
CA GLY A 13 -18.52 -17.77 5.78
C GLY A 13 -19.23 -16.71 4.96
N GLY A 14 -18.75 -15.46 4.99
CA GLY A 14 -19.21 -14.35 4.15
C GLY A 14 -18.32 -14.16 2.90
N SER A 15 -18.45 -13.00 2.26
CA SER A 15 -17.55 -12.61 1.18
C SER A 15 -16.17 -12.21 1.72
N ASP A 16 -15.09 -12.75 1.17
CA ASP A 16 -13.72 -12.33 1.55
C ASP A 16 -13.52 -10.81 1.37
N ARG A 17 -14.08 -10.22 0.33
CA ARG A 17 -14.03 -8.76 0.09
C ARG A 17 -14.64 -7.95 1.25
N ALA A 18 -15.66 -8.48 1.92
CA ALA A 18 -16.37 -7.80 3.00
C ALA A 18 -15.70 -7.92 4.38
N ARG A 19 -14.62 -8.70 4.51
CA ARG A 19 -13.90 -8.82 5.79
C ARG A 19 -13.34 -7.49 6.25
N GLU A 20 -13.71 -7.09 7.45
CA GLU A 20 -13.28 -5.84 8.07
C GLU A 20 -11.96 -5.99 8.84
N LEU A 21 -11.34 -4.88 9.17
CA LEU A 21 -10.22 -4.87 10.11
C LEU A 21 -10.69 -5.30 11.51
N THR A 22 -9.83 -6.00 12.22
CA THR A 22 -9.95 -6.18 13.66
C THR A 22 -9.69 -4.85 14.39
N ASP A 23 -10.09 -4.74 15.66
CA ASP A 23 -9.73 -3.56 16.48
C ASP A 23 -8.23 -3.37 16.59
N SER A 24 -7.45 -4.46 16.69
CA SER A 24 -6.00 -4.37 16.66
C SER A 24 -5.49 -3.89 15.29
N GLY A 25 -6.07 -4.36 14.18
CA GLY A 25 -5.71 -3.92 12.85
C GLY A 25 -5.96 -2.42 12.62
N ARG A 26 -7.07 -1.88 13.12
CA ARG A 26 -7.34 -0.43 13.07
C ARG A 26 -6.30 0.38 13.85
N LYS A 27 -5.92 -0.09 15.05
CA LYS A 27 -4.87 0.54 15.86
C LYS A 27 -3.50 0.46 15.17
N ASP A 28 -3.20 -0.67 14.54
CA ASP A 28 -1.96 -0.87 13.79
C ASP A 28 -1.87 0.10 12.61
N ALA A 29 -2.94 0.21 11.81
CA ALA A 29 -3.03 1.16 10.70
C ALA A 29 -2.89 2.63 11.18
N ALA A 30 -3.52 2.99 12.30
CA ALA A 30 -3.38 4.33 12.87
C ALA A 30 -1.94 4.62 13.33
N ARG A 31 -1.22 3.64 13.92
CA ARG A 31 0.21 3.79 14.27
C ARG A 31 1.07 4.03 13.04
N VAL A 32 0.82 3.28 11.97
CA VAL A 32 1.47 3.47 10.67
C VAL A 32 1.22 4.87 10.13
N GLY A 33 -0.03 5.35 10.18
CA GLY A 33 -0.37 6.71 9.76
C GLY A 33 0.42 7.77 10.54
N SER A 34 0.56 7.61 11.86
CA SER A 34 1.38 8.50 12.69
C SER A 34 2.88 8.43 12.32
N TRP A 35 3.39 7.25 11.99
CA TRP A 35 4.77 7.07 11.54
C TRP A 35 5.00 7.74 10.18
N LEU A 36 4.04 7.64 9.26
CA LEU A 36 4.06 8.29 7.94
C LEU A 36 3.97 9.81 8.04
N SER A 37 3.14 10.35 8.94
CA SER A 37 2.98 11.80 9.15
C SER A 37 4.29 12.50 9.53
N GLY A 38 5.24 11.78 10.13
CA GLY A 38 6.59 12.30 10.42
C GLY A 38 7.59 12.18 9.26
N ARG A 39 7.19 11.59 8.12
CA ARG A 39 8.08 11.27 6.99
C ARG A 39 7.60 11.80 5.65
N LEU A 40 6.32 11.97 5.49
CA LEU A 40 5.71 12.47 4.28
C LEU A 40 5.12 13.86 4.53
N SER A 41 5.32 14.77 3.59
CA SER A 41 4.70 16.10 3.58
C SER A 41 3.50 16.16 2.62
N SER A 42 3.38 15.21 1.69
CA SER A 42 2.29 15.09 0.72
C SER A 42 2.19 13.67 0.18
N ALA A 43 1.06 13.36 -0.44
CA ALA A 43 0.88 12.25 -1.36
C ALA A 43 -0.05 12.74 -2.49
N ASP A 44 0.38 12.56 -3.73
CA ASP A 44 -0.33 13.11 -4.89
C ASP A 44 -1.47 12.20 -5.33
N ALA A 45 -1.28 10.88 -5.16
CA ALA A 45 -2.30 9.88 -5.44
C ALA A 45 -2.26 8.74 -4.42
N ALA A 46 -3.43 8.14 -4.19
CA ALA A 46 -3.55 6.92 -3.40
C ALA A 46 -4.51 5.96 -4.10
N TRP A 47 -4.09 4.73 -4.28
CA TRP A 47 -4.91 3.64 -4.80
C TRP A 47 -5.07 2.58 -3.71
N SER A 48 -6.28 2.12 -3.54
CA SER A 48 -6.58 1.03 -2.60
C SER A 48 -7.41 -0.04 -3.27
N SER A 49 -7.09 -1.30 -3.01
CA SER A 49 -8.03 -2.37 -3.31
C SER A 49 -9.41 -2.03 -2.73
N SER A 50 -10.45 -2.38 -3.48
CA SER A 50 -11.86 -2.19 -3.07
C SER A 50 -12.29 -3.08 -1.90
N ALA A 51 -11.48 -4.06 -1.48
CA ALA A 51 -11.75 -4.85 -0.30
C ALA A 51 -11.86 -3.99 0.96
N VAL A 52 -12.86 -4.26 1.80
CA VAL A 52 -13.18 -3.46 3.00
C VAL A 52 -11.93 -3.27 3.89
N ARG A 53 -11.16 -4.34 4.13
CA ARG A 53 -9.92 -4.28 4.94
C ARG A 53 -8.84 -3.35 4.39
N ALA A 54 -8.69 -3.28 3.06
CA ALA A 54 -7.73 -2.38 2.42
C ALA A 54 -8.18 -0.93 2.53
N ARG A 55 -9.44 -0.65 2.20
CA ARG A 55 -10.05 0.66 2.36
C ARG A 55 -9.96 1.16 3.81
N GLN A 56 -10.36 0.35 4.80
CA GLN A 56 -10.28 0.70 6.22
C GLN A 56 -8.85 0.93 6.70
N THR A 57 -7.87 0.21 6.13
CA THR A 57 -6.44 0.45 6.40
C THR A 57 -6.04 1.84 5.92
N PHE A 58 -6.39 2.20 4.68
CA PHE A 58 -6.13 3.53 4.15
C PHE A 58 -6.80 4.62 4.98
N GLU A 59 -8.09 4.47 5.29
CA GLU A 59 -8.85 5.44 6.10
C GLU A 59 -8.16 5.71 7.44
N ALA A 60 -7.78 4.66 8.18
CA ALA A 60 -7.10 4.79 9.47
C ALA A 60 -5.70 5.43 9.37
N ILE A 61 -4.99 5.20 8.25
CA ILE A 61 -3.72 5.90 7.94
C ILE A 61 -4.00 7.38 7.66
N ALA A 62 -4.94 7.67 6.76
CA ALA A 62 -5.24 9.03 6.29
C ALA A 62 -5.69 9.96 7.42
N GLU A 63 -6.43 9.46 8.42
CA GLU A 63 -6.83 10.20 9.63
C GLU A 63 -5.62 10.74 10.44
N ARG A 64 -4.45 10.19 10.26
CA ARG A 64 -3.22 10.56 10.98
C ARG A 64 -2.25 11.39 10.15
N LEU A 65 -2.47 11.50 8.85
CA LEU A 65 -1.64 12.34 7.99
C LEU A 65 -1.93 13.82 8.25
N SER A 66 -0.90 14.66 8.11
CA SER A 66 -1.00 16.11 8.25
C SER A 66 -1.49 16.83 6.98
N PHE A 67 -1.79 16.08 5.93
CA PHE A 67 -2.23 16.57 4.62
C PHE A 67 -3.37 15.69 4.10
N PRO A 68 -4.29 16.26 3.30
CA PRO A 68 -5.35 15.49 2.68
C PRO A 68 -4.80 14.64 1.53
N VAL A 69 -5.31 13.43 1.37
CA VAL A 69 -5.05 12.57 0.22
C VAL A 69 -6.35 11.89 -0.21
N ARG A 70 -6.66 11.94 -1.51
CA ARG A 70 -7.80 11.23 -2.08
C ARG A 70 -7.40 9.82 -2.43
N VAL A 71 -8.26 8.85 -2.09
CA VAL A 71 -8.09 7.47 -2.48
C VAL A 71 -8.99 7.14 -3.67
N ASP A 72 -8.42 6.48 -4.65
CA ASP A 72 -9.13 5.79 -5.73
C ASP A 72 -9.26 4.31 -5.34
N LEU A 73 -10.51 3.83 -5.23
CA LEU A 73 -10.81 2.44 -4.92
C LEU A 73 -10.81 1.63 -6.21
N ARG A 74 -9.91 0.68 -6.33
CA ARG A 74 -9.64 -0.08 -7.53
C ARG A 74 -9.97 -1.56 -7.33
N ASP A 75 -10.85 -2.09 -8.16
CA ASP A 75 -11.21 -3.51 -8.18
C ASP A 75 -10.08 -4.38 -8.72
N ASP A 76 -9.31 -3.88 -9.68
CA ASP A 76 -8.16 -4.55 -10.27
C ASP A 76 -7.04 -4.83 -9.25
N LEU A 77 -6.89 -4.01 -8.20
CA LEU A 77 -5.94 -4.27 -7.11
C LEU A 77 -6.34 -5.43 -6.19
N TYR A 78 -7.57 -5.94 -6.29
CA TYR A 78 -8.00 -7.03 -5.41
C TYR A 78 -7.41 -8.37 -5.83
N ASP A 79 -7.45 -8.66 -7.12
CA ASP A 79 -7.02 -9.95 -7.70
C ASP A 79 -5.66 -9.84 -8.41
N ALA A 80 -5.03 -8.66 -8.43
CA ALA A 80 -3.76 -8.43 -9.10
C ALA A 80 -2.66 -9.37 -8.61
N GLY A 81 -1.94 -9.96 -9.57
CA GLY A 81 -0.62 -10.53 -9.34
C GLY A 81 0.46 -9.44 -9.26
N PRO A 82 1.71 -9.82 -8.94
CA PRO A 82 2.79 -8.82 -8.84
C PRO A 82 3.12 -8.17 -10.19
N ASP A 83 3.03 -8.89 -11.31
CA ASP A 83 3.18 -8.33 -12.66
C ASP A 83 2.06 -7.33 -12.97
N ASP A 84 0.80 -7.70 -12.69
CA ASP A 84 -0.35 -6.82 -12.91
C ASP A 84 -0.22 -5.53 -12.08
N LEU A 85 0.23 -5.64 -10.82
CA LEU A 85 0.42 -4.48 -9.97
C LEU A 85 1.55 -3.58 -10.48
N LEU A 86 2.64 -4.14 -11.01
CA LEU A 86 3.70 -3.36 -11.63
C LEU A 86 3.16 -2.57 -12.84
N GLU A 87 2.41 -3.23 -13.73
CA GLU A 87 1.79 -2.57 -14.88
C GLU A 87 0.83 -1.44 -14.42
N LEU A 88 0.00 -1.69 -13.40
CA LEU A 88 -0.87 -0.66 -12.85
C LEU A 88 -0.08 0.55 -12.30
N VAL A 89 1.03 0.30 -11.62
CA VAL A 89 1.89 1.39 -11.08
C VAL A 89 2.52 2.19 -12.21
N ARG A 90 2.89 1.56 -13.33
CA ARG A 90 3.43 2.21 -14.53
C ARG A 90 2.43 3.14 -15.22
N GLU A 91 1.11 2.93 -14.99
CA GLU A 91 0.05 3.82 -15.53
C GLU A 91 -0.08 5.13 -14.74
N ALA A 92 0.66 5.33 -13.66
CA ALA A 92 0.59 6.56 -12.89
C ALA A 92 1.02 7.75 -13.76
N ASP A 93 0.28 8.86 -13.65
CA ASP A 93 0.58 10.09 -14.39
C ASP A 93 1.94 10.68 -13.94
N ASP A 94 2.70 11.23 -14.88
CA ASP A 94 4.03 11.80 -14.61
C ASP A 94 4.00 12.97 -13.60
N SER A 95 2.84 13.58 -13.37
CA SER A 95 2.67 14.60 -12.33
C SER A 95 2.59 14.02 -10.90
N VAL A 96 2.43 12.71 -10.76
CA VAL A 96 2.38 12.01 -9.47
C VAL A 96 3.82 11.76 -9.00
N ALA A 97 4.28 12.53 -8.03
CA ALA A 97 5.58 12.30 -7.40
C ALA A 97 5.51 11.26 -6.27
N VAL A 98 4.39 11.20 -5.55
CA VAL A 98 4.19 10.27 -4.44
C VAL A 98 2.87 9.50 -4.61
N LEU A 99 2.98 8.22 -4.94
CA LEU A 99 1.87 7.27 -5.04
C LEU A 99 1.83 6.35 -3.81
N VAL A 100 0.65 6.23 -3.21
CA VAL A 100 0.35 5.27 -2.14
C VAL A 100 -0.48 4.13 -2.71
N VAL A 101 -0.04 2.88 -2.53
CA VAL A 101 -0.79 1.70 -2.96
C VAL A 101 -1.08 0.81 -1.76
N VAL A 102 -2.37 0.54 -1.50
CA VAL A 102 -2.83 -0.37 -0.44
C VAL A 102 -3.40 -1.64 -1.05
N GLY A 103 -2.76 -2.76 -0.79
CA GLY A 103 -3.13 -4.04 -1.40
C GLY A 103 -2.94 -5.25 -0.50
N HIS A 104 -2.72 -6.38 -1.13
CA HIS A 104 -2.73 -7.71 -0.52
C HIS A 104 -1.40 -8.45 -0.73
N ASN A 105 -1.10 -9.41 0.15
CA ASN A 105 -0.08 -10.42 -0.11
C ASN A 105 -0.68 -11.61 -0.88
N PRO A 106 0.12 -12.27 -1.70
CA PRO A 106 1.58 -12.10 -1.83
C PRO A 106 2.01 -10.95 -2.77
N THR A 107 1.09 -10.26 -3.42
CA THR A 107 1.37 -9.26 -4.48
C THR A 107 2.24 -8.11 -3.99
N ILE A 108 1.85 -7.45 -2.90
CA ILE A 108 2.62 -6.32 -2.32
C ILE A 108 4.03 -6.73 -1.91
N GLU A 109 4.16 -7.90 -1.27
CA GLU A 109 5.44 -8.43 -0.83
C GLU A 109 6.38 -8.71 -2.00
N ARG A 110 5.88 -9.39 -3.03
CA ARG A 110 6.67 -9.73 -4.22
C ARG A 110 7.06 -8.50 -5.01
N LEU A 111 6.13 -7.55 -5.22
CA LEU A 111 6.45 -6.32 -5.93
C LEU A 111 7.53 -5.51 -5.17
N GLN A 112 7.41 -5.41 -3.84
CA GLN A 112 8.43 -4.73 -3.03
C GLN A 112 9.80 -5.40 -3.21
N ALA A 113 9.85 -6.74 -3.09
CA ALA A 113 11.10 -7.49 -3.25
C ALA A 113 11.70 -7.33 -4.66
N TRP A 114 10.88 -7.38 -5.71
CA TRP A 114 11.35 -7.16 -7.09
C TRP A 114 11.92 -5.78 -7.32
N LEU A 115 11.23 -4.74 -6.84
CA LEU A 115 11.64 -3.36 -7.09
C LEU A 115 12.94 -2.98 -6.35
N SER A 116 13.21 -3.57 -5.18
CA SER A 116 14.31 -3.13 -4.31
C SER A 116 15.36 -4.20 -4.01
N ASP A 117 15.26 -5.39 -4.59
CA ASP A 117 16.12 -6.55 -4.29
C ASP A 117 16.19 -6.90 -2.78
N ASP A 118 15.13 -6.59 -2.03
CA ASP A 118 15.06 -6.78 -0.58
C ASP A 118 13.86 -7.66 -0.20
N ASP A 119 14.10 -8.94 0.06
CA ASP A 119 13.08 -9.92 0.46
C ASP A 119 13.05 -10.10 1.99
N ARG A 120 12.43 -9.14 2.67
CA ARG A 120 12.32 -9.12 4.14
C ARG A 120 10.99 -9.61 4.70
N GLY A 121 10.08 -10.04 3.82
CA GLY A 121 8.69 -10.32 4.17
C GLY A 121 7.86 -9.05 4.41
N PHE A 122 6.55 -9.18 4.29
CA PHE A 122 5.63 -8.03 4.36
C PHE A 122 4.41 -8.39 5.23
N PRO A 123 4.51 -8.34 6.58
CA PRO A 123 3.40 -8.69 7.47
C PRO A 123 2.23 -7.73 7.35
N ALA A 124 1.05 -8.12 7.88
CA ALA A 124 -0.17 -7.30 7.81
C ALA A 124 0.05 -5.92 8.45
N GLY A 125 -0.29 -4.88 7.72
CA GLY A 125 -0.07 -3.49 8.11
C GLY A 125 1.34 -2.96 7.83
N ALA A 126 2.26 -3.78 7.29
CA ALA A 126 3.59 -3.30 6.92
C ALA A 126 3.52 -2.26 5.81
N VAL A 127 4.51 -1.37 5.81
CA VAL A 127 4.68 -0.30 4.81
C VAL A 127 6.13 -0.24 4.36
N ALA A 128 6.31 -0.13 3.03
CA ALA A 128 7.58 0.19 2.39
C ALA A 128 7.50 1.53 1.67
N ILE A 129 8.47 2.41 1.91
CA ILE A 129 8.72 3.60 1.10
C ILE A 129 9.86 3.26 0.15
N LEU A 130 9.57 3.34 -1.13
CA LEU A 130 10.50 3.07 -2.21
C LEU A 130 10.71 4.37 -2.99
N GLU A 131 11.94 4.62 -3.39
CA GLU A 131 12.31 5.73 -4.27
C GLU A 131 12.99 5.18 -5.52
N PHE A 132 12.66 5.75 -6.66
CA PHE A 132 13.29 5.46 -7.94
C PHE A 132 13.44 6.76 -8.75
N GLU A 133 14.27 6.75 -9.77
CA GLU A 133 14.48 7.87 -10.69
C GLU A 133 13.89 7.55 -12.05
N GLY A 134 13.18 8.50 -12.65
CA GLY A 134 12.55 8.35 -13.95
C GLY A 134 11.03 8.35 -13.92
N PRO A 135 10.38 8.24 -15.08
CA PRO A 135 8.93 8.17 -15.20
C PRO A 135 8.40 6.83 -14.69
N TRP A 136 7.15 6.84 -14.23
CA TRP A 136 6.48 5.62 -13.76
C TRP A 136 6.44 4.51 -14.82
N ALA A 137 6.28 4.89 -16.09
CA ALA A 137 6.18 3.97 -17.22
C ALA A 137 7.44 3.11 -17.43
N ASP A 138 8.59 3.60 -16.98
CA ASP A 138 9.89 2.93 -17.15
C ASP A 138 10.34 2.16 -15.89
N LEU A 139 9.52 2.11 -14.85
CA LEU A 139 9.86 1.42 -13.60
C LEU A 139 9.99 -0.09 -13.80
N ASP A 140 11.18 -0.63 -13.60
CA ASP A 140 11.50 -2.05 -13.74
C ASP A 140 11.99 -2.68 -12.42
N PRO A 141 11.98 -4.01 -12.29
CA PRO A 141 12.59 -4.70 -11.17
C PRO A 141 14.06 -4.29 -10.94
N GLY A 142 14.40 -3.98 -9.69
CA GLY A 142 15.73 -3.52 -9.29
C GLY A 142 15.93 -2.01 -9.38
N ASP A 143 14.99 -1.24 -9.92
CA ASP A 143 15.15 0.21 -10.11
C ASP A 143 14.91 1.03 -8.85
N ALA A 144 14.24 0.46 -7.86
CA ALA A 144 13.86 1.24 -6.69
C ALA A 144 14.72 0.91 -5.46
N ARG A 145 15.05 1.94 -4.71
CA ARG A 145 15.72 1.82 -3.42
C ARG A 145 14.70 1.83 -2.29
N LEU A 146 14.75 0.84 -1.41
CA LEU A 146 13.98 0.86 -0.17
C LEU A 146 14.55 1.91 0.80
N VAL A 147 13.78 2.97 1.04
CA VAL A 147 14.18 4.13 1.88
C VAL A 147 13.78 3.92 3.32
N ALA A 148 12.58 3.40 3.53
CA ALA A 148 12.07 3.12 4.87
C ALA A 148 11.09 1.95 4.85
N PHE A 149 11.09 1.21 5.95
CA PHE A 149 10.17 0.10 6.18
C PHE A 149 9.68 0.11 7.62
N THR A 150 8.41 -0.19 7.83
CA THR A 150 7.86 -0.37 9.17
C THR A 150 6.86 -1.50 9.23
N VAL A 151 6.81 -2.13 10.39
CA VAL A 151 5.79 -3.09 10.79
C VAL A 151 5.10 -2.50 12.01
N PRO A 152 3.75 -2.50 12.10
CA PRO A 152 3.01 -1.92 13.22
C PRO A 152 3.23 -2.66 14.54
#